data_4e7ed422bc0d46291f14f8c440a5e5e3
#
_entry.id   4e7ed422bc0d46291f14f8c440a5e5e3
#
_cell.length_a   1.000
_cell.length_b   1.000
_cell.length_c   1.000
_cell.angle_alpha   90.00
_cell.angle_beta   90.00
_cell.angle_gamma   90.00
#
_symmetry.space_group_name_H-M   'P 1'
#
loop_
_entity.id
_entity.type
_entity.pdbx_description
1 polymer ?
#
loop_
_entity_poly.entity_id
_entity_poly.type
_entity_poly.pdbx_seq_one_letter_code
_entity_poly.pdbx_strand_id
1 'polypeptide(L)'
;MGMQIMPSMIETTPSVVYSELYNTTNRLLDNAAYRIANFLNEAGYRAHFFPRDCYGDISALVKRPEAAFSQVLAGLYAGLGTVGMNHTLLTKKYGSRIRLVSVITDADLPEDRMIKKDICVGCQICVRACPQQVFSPVPGQVIAKMDKHKCALCHQQLKQEFHYPCGRCIAACPVGEDKKRYGREAISAAGVLHCRDFGAADVGTIVR
;
A
#
# COMPACT_ATOMS: atom_id res chain seq x y z
N MET A 1 0.45 9.40 -9.57
CA MET A 1 0.00 10.24 -8.43
C MET A 1 -0.08 9.42 -7.15
N GLY A 2 0.05 10.06 -5.98
CA GLY A 2 -0.05 9.38 -4.69
C GLY A 2 -0.86 10.18 -3.68
N MET A 3 -1.62 9.46 -2.83
CA MET A 3 -2.42 10.03 -1.76
C MET A 3 -2.03 9.40 -0.43
N GLN A 4 -1.86 10.22 0.61
CA GLN A 4 -1.54 9.73 1.96
C GLN A 4 -2.67 8.87 2.51
N ILE A 5 -2.30 7.76 3.14
CA ILE A 5 -3.19 7.01 4.03
C ILE A 5 -3.09 7.65 5.41
N MET A 6 -4.23 8.04 5.99
CA MET A 6 -4.27 8.73 7.30
C MET A 6 -3.64 7.85 8.38
N PRO A 7 -2.58 8.33 9.10
CA PRO A 7 -1.85 7.51 10.06
C PRO A 7 -2.73 6.94 11.18
N SER A 8 -3.64 7.74 11.75
CA SER A 8 -4.53 7.30 12.82
C SER A 8 -5.48 6.18 12.41
N MET A 9 -5.89 6.15 11.15
CA MET A 9 -6.81 5.11 10.66
C MET A 9 -6.06 3.83 10.25
N ILE A 10 -4.87 3.93 9.63
CA ILE A 10 -4.10 2.73 9.29
C ILE A 10 -3.59 1.99 10.52
N GLU A 11 -3.45 2.66 11.65
CA GLU A 11 -3.08 2.02 12.91
C GLU A 11 -4.15 1.06 13.45
N THR A 12 -5.40 1.20 13.02
CA THR A 12 -6.49 0.27 13.36
C THR A 12 -6.45 -1.03 12.55
N THR A 13 -5.53 -1.16 11.59
CA THR A 13 -5.50 -2.28 10.65
C THR A 13 -5.13 -3.62 11.31
N PRO A 14 -5.72 -4.74 10.86
CA PRO A 14 -6.86 -4.82 9.97
C PRO A 14 -8.17 -4.48 10.70
N SER A 15 -9.04 -3.69 10.09
CA SER A 15 -10.31 -3.28 10.67
C SER A 15 -11.28 -2.77 9.60
N VAL A 16 -12.56 -2.69 9.93
CA VAL A 16 -13.60 -2.05 9.09
C VAL A 16 -13.24 -0.58 8.85
N VAL A 17 -12.74 0.14 9.88
CA VAL A 17 -12.35 1.56 9.76
C VAL A 17 -11.25 1.74 8.72
N TYR A 18 -10.21 0.89 8.74
CA TYR A 18 -9.16 0.93 7.73
C TYR A 18 -9.66 0.50 6.35
N SER A 19 -10.55 -0.48 6.27
CA SER A 19 -11.20 -0.91 5.02
C SER A 19 -11.95 0.25 4.35
N GLU A 20 -12.71 1.01 5.11
CA GLU A 20 -13.44 2.18 4.59
C GLU A 20 -12.50 3.32 4.16
N LEU A 21 -11.42 3.59 4.90
CA LEU A 21 -10.40 4.53 4.47
C LEU A 21 -9.75 4.09 3.16
N TYR A 22 -9.40 2.79 3.05
CA TYR A 22 -8.82 2.22 1.85
C TYR A 22 -9.74 2.41 0.64
N ASN A 23 -11.02 2.08 0.77
CA ASN A 23 -12.02 2.24 -0.28
C ASN A 23 -12.21 3.71 -0.67
N THR A 24 -12.27 4.62 0.30
CA THR A 24 -12.43 6.06 0.07
C THR A 24 -11.22 6.63 -0.65
N THR A 25 -10.00 6.33 -0.17
CA THR A 25 -8.76 6.81 -0.81
C THR A 25 -8.65 6.30 -2.25
N ASN A 26 -9.04 5.07 -2.49
CA ASN A 26 -9.05 4.47 -3.83
C ASN A 26 -10.01 5.19 -4.78
N ARG A 27 -11.26 5.46 -4.35
CA ARG A 27 -12.24 6.20 -5.16
C ARG A 27 -11.76 7.61 -5.49
N LEU A 28 -11.15 8.30 -4.53
CA LEU A 28 -10.59 9.64 -4.75
C LEU A 28 -9.44 9.63 -5.75
N LEU A 29 -8.55 8.64 -5.68
CA LEU A 29 -7.46 8.46 -6.63
C LEU A 29 -7.96 8.16 -8.03
N ASP A 30 -8.89 7.22 -8.19
CA ASP A 30 -9.47 6.89 -9.51
C ASP A 30 -10.19 8.08 -10.13
N ASN A 31 -10.95 8.85 -9.32
CA ASN A 31 -11.61 10.06 -9.80
C ASN A 31 -10.60 11.11 -10.28
N ALA A 32 -9.54 11.35 -9.48
CA ALA A 32 -8.49 12.29 -9.87
C ALA A 32 -7.78 11.84 -11.16
N ALA A 33 -7.45 10.56 -11.27
CA ALA A 33 -6.79 10.00 -12.45
C ALA A 33 -7.67 10.08 -13.71
N TYR A 34 -8.95 9.74 -13.58
CA TYR A 34 -9.93 9.88 -14.65
C TYR A 34 -10.00 11.33 -15.15
N ARG A 35 -10.14 12.28 -14.25
CA ARG A 35 -10.22 13.71 -14.61
C ARG A 35 -8.97 14.22 -15.32
N ILE A 36 -7.78 13.79 -14.88
CA ILE A 36 -6.51 14.18 -15.54
C ILE A 36 -6.42 13.54 -16.92
N ALA A 37 -6.73 12.25 -17.05
CA ALA A 37 -6.70 11.56 -18.35
C ALA A 37 -7.71 12.19 -19.31
N ASN A 38 -8.92 12.53 -18.85
CA ASN A 38 -9.93 13.19 -19.67
C ASN A 38 -9.47 14.58 -20.12
N PHE A 39 -8.93 15.40 -19.21
CA PHE A 39 -8.38 16.72 -19.55
C PHE A 39 -7.29 16.64 -20.62
N LEU A 40 -6.37 15.68 -20.52
CA LEU A 40 -5.33 15.47 -21.52
C LEU A 40 -5.91 15.03 -22.88
N ASN A 41 -6.92 14.17 -22.88
CA ASN A 41 -7.60 13.75 -24.11
C ASN A 41 -8.34 14.94 -24.77
N GLU A 42 -9.02 15.78 -24.00
CA GLU A 42 -9.67 17.00 -24.49
C GLU A 42 -8.65 18.01 -25.05
N ALA A 43 -7.42 18.01 -24.50
CA ALA A 43 -6.31 18.82 -25.01
C ALA A 43 -5.62 18.23 -26.26
N GLY A 44 -6.11 17.07 -26.77
CA GLY A 44 -5.61 16.43 -27.98
C GLY A 44 -4.50 15.41 -27.79
N TYR A 45 -4.13 15.08 -26.55
CA TYR A 45 -3.17 14.03 -26.22
C TYR A 45 -3.86 12.70 -26.01
N ARG A 46 -3.18 11.59 -26.26
CA ARG A 46 -3.68 10.27 -25.85
C ARG A 46 -3.33 10.05 -24.38
N ALA A 47 -4.34 9.83 -23.56
CA ALA A 47 -4.17 9.57 -22.14
C ALA A 47 -5.13 8.51 -21.64
N HIS A 48 -4.65 7.64 -20.77
CA HIS A 48 -5.46 6.67 -20.04
C HIS A 48 -4.90 6.49 -18.64
N PHE A 49 -5.73 6.02 -17.70
CA PHE A 49 -5.28 5.73 -16.36
C PHE A 49 -5.34 4.24 -16.04
N PHE A 50 -4.43 3.79 -15.18
CA PHE A 50 -4.50 2.48 -14.57
C PHE A 50 -5.11 2.63 -13.18
N PRO A 51 -6.28 2.03 -12.91
CA PRO A 51 -6.90 2.08 -11.59
C PRO A 51 -5.95 1.53 -10.52
N ARG A 52 -6.13 1.97 -9.28
CA ARG A 52 -5.26 1.61 -8.14
C ARG A 52 -5.09 0.10 -7.92
N ASP A 53 -6.09 -0.71 -8.31
CA ASP A 53 -6.06 -2.17 -8.13
C ASP A 53 -6.27 -2.88 -9.49
N CYS A 54 -5.19 -2.92 -10.31
CA CYS A 54 -5.23 -3.49 -11.67
C CYS A 54 -5.27 -5.04 -11.69
N TYR A 55 -5.92 -5.66 -10.72
CA TYR A 55 -6.17 -7.11 -10.65
C TYR A 55 -7.66 -7.45 -10.47
N GLY A 56 -8.52 -6.42 -10.34
CA GLY A 56 -9.97 -6.53 -10.19
C GLY A 56 -10.39 -7.00 -8.81
N ASP A 57 -10.16 -8.27 -8.47
CA ASP A 57 -10.53 -8.86 -7.18
C ASP A 57 -9.37 -9.65 -6.56
N ILE A 58 -9.35 -9.73 -5.22
CA ILE A 58 -8.30 -10.46 -4.49
C ILE A 58 -8.25 -11.95 -4.86
N SER A 59 -9.36 -12.55 -5.26
CA SER A 59 -9.41 -13.93 -5.73
C SER A 59 -8.60 -14.16 -7.01
N ALA A 60 -8.41 -13.12 -7.84
CA ALA A 60 -7.52 -13.17 -8.99
C ALA A 60 -6.05 -13.32 -8.54
N LEU A 61 -5.63 -12.58 -7.50
CA LEU A 61 -4.28 -12.67 -6.94
C LEU A 61 -4.01 -13.99 -6.22
N VAL A 62 -5.03 -14.65 -5.67
CA VAL A 62 -4.91 -16.01 -5.11
C VAL A 62 -4.63 -17.02 -6.20
N LYS A 63 -5.27 -16.90 -7.37
CA LYS A 63 -5.03 -17.77 -8.53
C LYS A 63 -3.68 -17.46 -9.19
N ARG A 64 -3.40 -16.19 -9.41
CA ARG A 64 -2.17 -15.68 -10.03
C ARG A 64 -1.75 -14.37 -9.35
N PRO A 65 -0.68 -14.36 -8.55
CA PRO A 65 -0.30 -13.19 -7.73
C PRO A 65 0.40 -12.11 -8.58
N GLU A 66 -0.26 -11.68 -9.65
CA GLU A 66 0.19 -10.67 -10.60
C GLU A 66 -0.95 -9.72 -10.95
N ALA A 67 -0.66 -8.43 -11.01
CA ALA A 67 -1.56 -7.41 -11.52
C ALA A 67 -1.21 -7.05 -12.96
N ALA A 68 -2.18 -6.55 -13.73
CA ALA A 68 -1.96 -6.08 -15.09
C ALA A 68 -0.98 -4.88 -15.16
N PHE A 69 -0.87 -4.12 -14.07
CA PHE A 69 0.02 -2.96 -13.97
C PHE A 69 0.56 -2.79 -12.56
N SER A 70 1.85 -2.46 -12.43
CA SER A 70 2.49 -2.23 -11.12
C SER A 70 2.55 -0.74 -10.78
N GLN A 71 1.65 -0.29 -9.94
CA GLN A 71 1.67 1.09 -9.39
C GLN A 71 2.96 1.40 -8.63
N VAL A 72 3.57 0.39 -7.99
CA VAL A 72 4.82 0.54 -7.23
C VAL A 72 5.98 0.84 -8.16
N LEU A 73 6.11 0.09 -9.28
CA LEU A 73 7.15 0.35 -10.28
C LEU A 73 6.91 1.66 -11.01
N ALA A 74 5.66 1.97 -11.37
CA ALA A 74 5.33 3.27 -11.96
C ALA A 74 5.73 4.43 -11.04
N GLY A 75 5.46 4.34 -9.74
CA GLY A 75 5.87 5.33 -8.76
C GLY A 75 7.40 5.45 -8.59
N LEU A 76 8.12 4.33 -8.68
CA LEU A 76 9.59 4.30 -8.67
C LEU A 76 10.17 5.06 -9.88
N TYR A 77 9.70 4.70 -11.09
CA TYR A 77 10.19 5.33 -12.33
C TYR A 77 9.77 6.80 -12.45
N ALA A 78 8.62 7.17 -11.90
CA ALA A 78 8.17 8.58 -11.82
C ALA A 78 8.86 9.38 -10.70
N GLY A 79 9.92 8.89 -10.06
CA GLY A 79 10.67 9.62 -9.04
C GLY A 79 9.94 9.88 -7.72
N LEU A 80 8.79 9.24 -7.47
CA LEU A 80 8.00 9.47 -6.25
C LEU A 80 8.63 8.86 -4.99
N GLY A 81 9.46 7.82 -5.13
CA GLY A 81 10.02 7.10 -4.01
C GLY A 81 10.89 5.92 -4.42
N THR A 82 11.23 5.04 -3.47
CA THR A 82 11.94 3.79 -3.69
C THR A 82 11.14 2.60 -3.16
N VAL A 83 11.41 1.40 -3.66
CA VAL A 83 10.71 0.19 -3.21
C VAL A 83 11.30 -0.27 -1.88
N GLY A 84 10.46 -0.47 -0.88
CA GLY A 84 10.87 -0.95 0.42
C GLY A 84 10.88 -2.48 0.56
N MET A 85 11.40 -2.94 1.70
CA MET A 85 11.49 -4.37 2.04
C MET A 85 10.15 -5.09 1.97
N ASN A 86 9.05 -4.40 2.25
CA ASN A 86 7.68 -4.88 2.23
C ASN A 86 6.99 -4.76 0.85
N HIS A 87 7.74 -4.58 -0.23
CA HIS A 87 7.25 -4.43 -1.60
C HIS A 87 6.32 -3.24 -1.84
N THR A 88 6.26 -2.25 -0.94
CA THR A 88 5.52 -1.01 -1.16
C THR A 88 6.45 0.11 -1.61
N LEU A 89 5.90 1.12 -2.29
CA LEU A 89 6.64 2.36 -2.54
C LEU A 89 6.78 3.14 -1.24
N LEU A 90 8.00 3.55 -0.93
CA LEU A 90 8.31 4.44 0.19
C LEU A 90 8.60 5.84 -0.32
N THR A 91 7.93 6.84 0.23
CA THR A 91 8.23 8.26 -0.01
C THR A 91 8.89 8.88 1.23
N LYS A 92 9.66 9.96 1.05
CA LYS A 92 10.26 10.68 2.18
C LYS A 92 9.18 11.21 3.13
N LYS A 93 8.10 11.76 2.56
CA LYS A 93 7.04 12.42 3.32
C LYS A 93 6.14 11.44 4.09
N TYR A 94 5.73 10.33 3.45
CA TYR A 94 4.70 9.43 4.00
C TYR A 94 5.19 8.00 4.26
N GLY A 95 6.47 7.71 4.00
CA GLY A 95 6.96 6.33 4.04
C GLY A 95 6.12 5.43 3.14
N SER A 96 5.69 4.29 3.66
CA SER A 96 4.82 3.32 2.96
C SER A 96 3.31 3.66 3.03
N ARG A 97 2.93 4.73 3.78
CA ARG A 97 1.52 5.13 3.97
C ARG A 97 1.02 5.99 2.81
N ILE A 98 1.12 5.43 1.60
CA ILE A 98 0.69 6.06 0.36
C ILE A 98 -0.07 5.07 -0.51
N ARG A 99 -1.16 5.51 -1.13
CA ARG A 99 -1.85 4.81 -2.21
C ARG A 99 -1.52 5.50 -3.53
N LEU A 100 -1.46 4.72 -4.59
CA LEU A 100 -0.98 5.16 -5.91
C LEU A 100 -2.01 4.91 -6.99
N VAL A 101 -1.99 5.78 -8.00
CA VAL A 101 -2.67 5.62 -9.28
C VAL A 101 -1.79 6.22 -10.37
N SER A 102 -1.87 5.67 -11.58
CA SER A 102 -1.04 6.14 -12.71
C SER A 102 -1.90 6.63 -13.86
N VAL A 103 -1.47 7.72 -14.48
CA VAL A 103 -1.94 8.18 -15.81
C VAL A 103 -0.77 8.04 -16.75
N ILE A 104 -1.01 7.45 -17.91
CA ILE A 104 -0.06 7.32 -19.01
C ILE A 104 -0.54 8.22 -20.14
N THR A 105 0.36 9.01 -20.71
CA THR A 105 0.04 9.95 -21.78
C THR A 105 1.23 10.12 -22.73
N ASP A 106 0.95 10.54 -23.95
CA ASP A 106 1.95 10.98 -24.94
C ASP A 106 2.18 12.50 -24.91
N ALA A 107 1.59 13.23 -23.94
CA ALA A 107 1.89 14.64 -23.70
C ALA A 107 3.36 14.80 -23.29
N ASP A 108 4.05 15.78 -23.88
CA ASP A 108 5.42 16.12 -23.52
C ASP A 108 5.43 16.86 -22.17
N LEU A 109 5.58 16.08 -21.09
CA LEU A 109 5.62 16.58 -19.72
C LEU A 109 7.05 16.51 -19.18
N PRO A 110 7.51 17.52 -18.41
CA PRO A 110 8.82 17.47 -17.79
C PRO A 110 8.90 16.27 -16.82
N GLU A 111 9.96 15.48 -16.95
CA GLU A 111 10.17 14.29 -16.14
C GLU A 111 10.89 14.60 -14.83
N ASP A 112 10.48 13.94 -13.77
CA ASP A 112 11.17 13.94 -12.49
C ASP A 112 12.32 12.91 -12.48
N ARG A 113 13.41 13.22 -11.81
CA ARG A 113 14.55 12.29 -11.68
C ARG A 113 14.22 11.19 -10.67
N MET A 114 14.55 9.96 -11.02
CA MET A 114 14.45 8.83 -10.09
C MET A 114 15.31 9.07 -8.83
N ILE A 115 14.78 8.68 -7.67
CA ILE A 115 15.52 8.74 -6.41
C ILE A 115 16.55 7.61 -6.39
N LYS A 116 17.85 7.97 -6.33
CA LYS A 116 18.97 7.00 -6.36
C LYS A 116 19.22 6.33 -5.01
N LYS A 117 18.95 7.03 -3.89
CA LYS A 117 19.23 6.54 -2.54
C LYS A 117 17.99 5.88 -1.97
N ASP A 118 18.13 4.64 -1.49
CA ASP A 118 17.04 3.94 -0.86
C ASP A 118 16.49 4.69 0.36
N ILE A 119 15.16 4.81 0.40
CA ILE A 119 14.44 5.42 1.53
C ILE A 119 14.25 4.36 2.63
N CYS A 120 14.20 3.08 2.28
CA CYS A 120 14.12 1.98 3.23
C CYS A 120 15.41 1.86 4.04
N VAL A 121 15.30 1.88 5.36
CA VAL A 121 16.44 1.80 6.29
C VAL A 121 16.80 0.37 6.71
N GLY A 122 16.18 -0.66 6.15
CA GLY A 122 16.49 -2.06 6.41
C GLY A 122 16.14 -2.56 7.83
N CYS A 123 15.30 -1.86 8.59
CA CYS A 123 15.00 -2.15 10.00
C CYS A 123 14.21 -3.44 10.25
N GLN A 124 13.66 -4.08 9.23
CA GLN A 124 12.89 -5.33 9.27
C GLN A 124 11.62 -5.31 10.16
N ILE A 125 11.15 -4.14 10.61
CA ILE A 125 9.93 -4.04 11.43
C ILE A 125 8.72 -4.56 10.65
N CYS A 126 8.61 -4.26 9.35
CA CYS A 126 7.54 -4.77 8.47
C CYS A 126 7.57 -6.30 8.33
N VAL A 127 8.74 -6.92 8.41
CA VAL A 127 8.90 -8.39 8.40
C VAL A 127 8.30 -8.98 9.66
N ARG A 128 8.69 -8.46 10.84
CA ARG A 128 8.18 -8.91 12.15
C ARG A 128 6.70 -8.64 12.33
N ALA A 129 6.19 -7.52 11.78
CA ALA A 129 4.79 -7.14 11.87
C ALA A 129 3.86 -7.94 10.93
N CYS A 130 4.41 -8.77 10.04
CA CYS A 130 3.61 -9.55 9.10
C CYS A 130 2.98 -10.76 9.79
N PRO A 131 1.64 -10.84 9.92
CA PRO A 131 0.98 -11.95 10.62
C PRO A 131 1.17 -13.29 9.92
N GLN A 132 1.43 -13.28 8.61
CA GLN A 132 1.66 -14.47 7.80
C GLN A 132 3.14 -14.77 7.57
N GLN A 133 4.06 -13.92 8.08
CA GLN A 133 5.52 -14.10 7.93
C GLN A 133 5.93 -14.34 6.45
N VAL A 134 5.35 -13.55 5.54
CA VAL A 134 5.54 -13.74 4.09
C VAL A 134 6.87 -13.20 3.57
N PHE A 135 7.60 -12.42 4.36
CA PHE A 135 8.84 -11.77 3.94
C PHE A 135 10.07 -12.53 4.43
N SER A 136 10.97 -12.84 3.52
CA SER A 136 12.29 -13.43 3.80
C SER A 136 13.37 -12.44 3.37
N PRO A 137 14.03 -11.72 4.29
CA PRO A 137 15.12 -10.81 3.98
C PRO A 137 16.25 -11.50 3.25
N VAL A 138 16.86 -10.83 2.27
CA VAL A 138 18.00 -11.35 1.50
C VAL A 138 19.21 -10.49 1.83
N PRO A 139 20.35 -11.06 2.24
CA PRO A 139 21.57 -10.31 2.51
C PRO A 139 21.98 -9.44 1.31
N GLY A 140 22.32 -8.18 1.58
CA GLY A 140 22.75 -7.23 0.54
C GLY A 140 21.62 -6.67 -0.34
N GLN A 141 20.34 -7.03 -0.11
CA GLN A 141 19.19 -6.51 -0.85
C GLN A 141 18.24 -5.75 0.06
N VAL A 142 17.68 -4.66 -0.46
CA VAL A 142 16.65 -3.88 0.26
C VAL A 142 15.31 -4.60 0.23
N ILE A 143 14.94 -5.18 -0.92
CA ILE A 143 13.65 -5.84 -1.15
C ILE A 143 13.76 -7.30 -0.68
N ALA A 144 12.90 -7.71 0.26
CA ALA A 144 12.83 -9.10 0.71
C ALA A 144 12.23 -10.02 -0.36
N LYS A 145 12.51 -11.32 -0.32
CA LYS A 145 11.65 -12.29 -1.00
C LYS A 145 10.29 -12.31 -0.32
N MET A 146 9.21 -12.48 -1.11
CA MET A 146 7.85 -12.44 -0.59
C MET A 146 7.02 -13.61 -1.13
N ASP A 147 6.41 -14.36 -0.22
CA ASP A 147 5.33 -15.29 -0.57
C ASP A 147 4.05 -14.51 -0.85
N LYS A 148 3.89 -14.11 -2.12
CA LYS A 148 2.75 -13.33 -2.59
C LYS A 148 1.43 -14.11 -2.49
N HIS A 149 1.46 -15.42 -2.70
CA HIS A 149 0.27 -16.27 -2.63
C HIS A 149 -0.26 -16.34 -1.20
N LYS A 150 0.62 -16.59 -0.22
CA LYS A 150 0.25 -16.61 1.20
C LYS A 150 -0.31 -15.25 1.67
N CYS A 151 0.26 -14.13 1.18
CA CYS A 151 -0.27 -12.80 1.43
C CYS A 151 -1.68 -12.62 0.83
N ALA A 152 -1.89 -13.06 -0.42
CA ALA A 152 -3.19 -12.96 -1.08
C ALA A 152 -4.28 -13.79 -0.38
N LEU A 153 -3.95 -14.98 0.09
CA LEU A 153 -4.88 -15.82 0.88
C LEU A 153 -5.32 -15.13 2.18
N CYS A 154 -4.38 -14.51 2.91
CA CYS A 154 -4.71 -13.71 4.09
C CYS A 154 -5.66 -12.56 3.76
N HIS A 155 -5.38 -11.85 2.67
CA HIS A 155 -6.25 -10.76 2.20
C HIS A 155 -7.64 -11.25 1.78
N GLN A 156 -7.75 -12.43 1.17
CA GLN A 156 -9.03 -13.02 0.79
C GLN A 156 -9.86 -13.36 2.04
N GLN A 157 -9.25 -13.94 3.07
CA GLN A 157 -9.91 -14.19 4.34
C GLN A 157 -10.41 -12.89 4.99
N LEU A 158 -9.55 -11.88 5.12
CA LEU A 158 -9.94 -10.57 5.66
C LEU A 158 -11.06 -9.90 4.86
N LYS A 159 -11.14 -10.13 3.55
CA LYS A 159 -12.24 -9.61 2.74
C LYS A 159 -13.59 -10.23 3.12
N GLN A 160 -13.62 -11.54 3.42
CA GLN A 160 -14.83 -12.22 3.89
C GLN A 160 -15.32 -11.68 5.24
N GLU A 161 -14.39 -11.17 6.04
CA GLU A 161 -14.63 -10.58 7.36
C GLU A 161 -14.79 -9.04 7.33
N PHE A 162 -14.83 -8.42 6.14
CA PHE A 162 -14.91 -6.96 5.95
C PHE A 162 -13.70 -6.15 6.50
N HIS A 163 -12.57 -6.79 6.72
CA HIS A 163 -11.34 -6.18 7.26
C HIS A 163 -10.22 -5.99 6.21
N TYR A 164 -10.53 -6.16 4.94
CA TYR A 164 -9.58 -5.98 3.83
C TYR A 164 -9.24 -4.50 3.60
N PRO A 165 -7.96 -4.17 3.35
CA PRO A 165 -6.77 -5.02 3.28
C PRO A 165 -6.08 -5.19 4.64
N CYS A 166 -5.08 -6.11 4.72
CA CYS A 166 -4.30 -6.33 5.94
C CYS A 166 -3.56 -5.05 6.42
N GLY A 167 -2.77 -4.39 5.58
CA GLY A 167 -2.08 -3.12 5.91
C GLY A 167 -1.00 -3.15 7.01
N ARG A 168 -0.78 -4.25 7.73
CA ARG A 168 0.14 -4.33 8.89
C ARG A 168 1.58 -3.90 8.57
N CYS A 169 2.15 -4.38 7.48
CA CYS A 169 3.52 -4.02 7.07
C CYS A 169 3.65 -2.53 6.69
N ILE A 170 2.56 -1.90 6.26
CA ILE A 170 2.49 -0.47 5.94
C ILE A 170 2.39 0.36 7.23
N ALA A 171 1.48 -0.01 8.14
CA ALA A 171 1.29 0.65 9.43
C ALA A 171 2.57 0.64 10.29
N ALA A 172 3.24 -0.51 10.32
CA ALA A 172 4.45 -0.72 11.13
C ALA A 172 5.70 0.00 10.61
N CYS A 173 5.69 0.48 9.35
CA CYS A 173 6.88 1.11 8.76
C CYS A 173 7.22 2.43 9.50
N PRO A 174 8.46 2.57 10.05
CA PRO A 174 8.85 3.77 10.78
C PRO A 174 9.25 4.95 9.87
N VAL A 175 9.44 4.67 8.58
CA VAL A 175 9.89 5.67 7.60
C VAL A 175 8.75 6.64 7.27
N GLY A 176 9.08 7.92 7.13
CA GLY A 176 8.18 9.01 6.76
C GLY A 176 8.17 10.15 7.77
N GLU A 177 8.12 11.39 7.27
CA GLU A 177 8.06 12.60 8.10
C GLU A 177 6.75 12.72 8.87
N ASP A 178 5.68 12.09 8.38
CA ASP A 178 4.39 12.01 9.04
C ASP A 178 4.46 11.32 10.41
N LYS A 179 5.35 10.35 10.61
CA LYS A 179 5.59 9.73 11.93
C LYS A 179 6.13 10.71 12.95
N LYS A 180 7.02 11.62 12.54
CA LYS A 180 7.56 12.65 13.42
C LYS A 180 6.49 13.64 13.88
N ARG A 181 5.59 14.03 12.97
CA ARG A 181 4.51 14.98 13.25
C ARG A 181 3.53 14.48 14.33
N TYR A 182 3.28 13.18 14.36
CA TYR A 182 2.31 12.60 15.30
C TYR A 182 2.97 12.01 16.55
N GLY A 183 4.30 12.14 16.72
CA GLY A 183 5.04 11.68 17.90
C GLY A 183 4.96 10.18 18.15
N ARG A 184 4.71 9.39 17.10
CA ARG A 184 4.41 7.96 17.24
C ARG A 184 5.64 7.11 16.95
N GLU A 185 6.00 6.27 17.91
CA GLU A 185 7.00 5.22 17.74
C GLU A 185 6.47 4.08 16.87
N ALA A 186 7.36 3.28 16.30
CA ALA A 186 6.96 2.11 15.53
C ALA A 186 6.12 1.16 16.41
N ILE A 187 5.00 0.65 15.85
CA ILE A 187 4.16 -0.34 16.52
C ILE A 187 5.04 -1.53 16.90
N SER A 188 5.11 -1.87 18.20
CA SER A 188 5.84 -3.05 18.66
C SER A 188 5.19 -4.32 18.09
N ALA A 189 6.01 -5.34 17.84
CA ALA A 189 5.51 -6.64 17.34
C ALA A 189 4.58 -7.36 18.34
N ALA A 190 4.53 -6.90 19.60
CA ALA A 190 3.76 -7.52 20.70
C ALA A 190 2.23 -7.42 20.55
N GLY A 191 1.71 -6.62 19.61
CA GLY A 191 0.27 -6.51 19.32
C GLY A 191 -0.15 -7.06 17.97
N VAL A 192 0.59 -8.01 17.39
CA VAL A 192 0.27 -8.58 16.08
C VAL A 192 -0.85 -9.61 16.21
N LEU A 193 -2.07 -9.22 15.88
CA LEU A 193 -3.17 -10.16 15.67
C LEU A 193 -2.91 -10.97 14.39
N HIS A 194 -3.02 -12.28 14.46
CA HIS A 194 -2.94 -13.15 13.28
C HIS A 194 -4.25 -13.10 12.50
N CYS A 195 -4.21 -13.36 11.18
CA CYS A 195 -5.42 -13.46 10.37
C CYS A 195 -6.38 -14.58 10.86
N ARG A 196 -5.92 -15.48 11.75
CA ARG A 196 -6.72 -16.54 12.38
C ARG A 196 -7.40 -16.11 13.68
N ASP A 197 -7.02 -14.95 14.25
CA ASP A 197 -7.50 -14.51 15.58
C ASP A 197 -8.82 -13.72 15.49
N PHE A 198 -9.33 -13.49 14.28
CA PHE A 198 -10.64 -12.88 14.05
C PHE A 198 -11.73 -13.95 13.99
N GLY A 199 -11.97 -14.62 15.12
CA GLY A 199 -13.17 -15.43 15.31
C GLY A 199 -14.41 -14.54 15.50
N ALA A 200 -15.58 -15.04 15.15
CA ALA A 200 -16.87 -14.34 15.17
C ALA A 200 -17.32 -13.78 16.55
N ALA A 201 -16.47 -13.76 17.57
CA ALA A 201 -16.83 -13.44 18.95
C ALA A 201 -16.50 -12.00 19.41
N ASP A 202 -15.72 -11.20 18.67
CA ASP A 202 -15.20 -9.92 19.19
C ASP A 202 -15.89 -8.65 18.68
N VAL A 203 -17.11 -8.73 18.16
CA VAL A 203 -17.87 -7.54 17.73
C VAL A 203 -18.56 -6.82 18.91
N GLY A 204 -18.39 -7.32 20.14
CA GLY A 204 -19.21 -6.95 21.31
C GLY A 204 -18.67 -5.82 22.22
N THR A 205 -17.44 -5.31 22.07
CA THR A 205 -16.83 -4.50 23.14
C THR A 205 -16.13 -3.23 22.69
N ILE A 206 -16.63 -2.51 21.71
CA ILE A 206 -16.15 -1.15 21.42
C ILE A 206 -17.33 -0.18 21.31
N VAL A 207 -18.10 -0.05 22.38
CA VAL A 207 -18.91 1.15 22.70
C VAL A 207 -19.06 1.21 24.22
N ARG A 208 -18.12 1.88 24.88
CA ARG A 208 -18.36 2.64 26.12
C ARG A 208 -17.38 3.81 26.18
#